data_036d907ec0ef8eb9b446a8dfe15f0597
#
_entry.id   036d907ec0ef8eb9b446a8dfe15f0597
#
_cell.length_a   1.000
_cell.length_b   1.000
_cell.length_c   1.000
_cell.angle_alpha   90.00
_cell.angle_beta   90.00
_cell.angle_gamma   90.00
#
_symmetry.space_group_name_H-M   'P 1'
#
loop_
_entity.id
_entity.type
_entity.pdbx_description
1 polymer ?
#
loop_
_entity_poly.entity_id
_entity_poly.type
_entity_poly.pdbx_seq_one_letter_code
_entity_poly.pdbx_strand_id
1 'polypeptide(L)'
;LLSEGSAAQKGLGKLMMVDVGGATTDVYSFNENKPYPGARLMGVSEPYAKRTVEGDMGMRESSICILREVGDKALASGAGVTAEQIEQGVQTRITTTGYLPDTPDEQRIDQELAGQAVGVSVRRHAGHVEHVWTTGSKQYQVGKNISEVSEIIGIGGVIVNSPDPAAILQRSALRAGESEDVLIPRELNAHIDRDYVFYAAGLLRDYDEETAMALMKASIR
;
A
#
# COMPACT_ATOMS: atom_id res chain seq x y z
N LEU A 1 -5.17 -15.80 7.07
CA LEU A 1 -4.20 -16.62 7.80
C LEU A 1 -3.23 -15.76 8.62
N LEU A 2 -2.36 -14.93 8.00
CA LEU A 2 -1.39 -14.09 8.74
C LEU A 2 -2.03 -13.18 9.79
N SER A 3 -3.18 -12.61 9.50
CA SER A 3 -3.90 -11.75 10.44
C SER A 3 -4.51 -12.52 11.61
N GLU A 4 -5.23 -13.60 11.32
CA GLU A 4 -6.03 -14.33 12.32
C GLU A 4 -5.23 -15.43 13.00
N GLY A 5 -4.23 -15.99 12.32
CA GLY A 5 -3.46 -17.14 12.76
C GLY A 5 -4.01 -18.46 12.23
N SER A 6 -3.43 -19.56 12.72
CA SER A 6 -3.85 -20.93 12.50
C SER A 6 -4.21 -21.60 13.82
N ALA A 7 -4.53 -22.88 13.79
CA ALA A 7 -4.84 -23.64 15.01
C ALA A 7 -3.66 -23.68 16.00
N ALA A 8 -2.43 -23.72 15.49
CA ALA A 8 -1.21 -23.83 16.32
C ALA A 8 -0.43 -22.51 16.45
N GLN A 9 -0.69 -21.50 15.59
CA GLN A 9 0.11 -20.29 15.55
C GLN A 9 -0.75 -19.02 15.62
N LYS A 10 -0.41 -18.14 16.56
CA LYS A 10 -1.08 -16.83 16.68
C LYS A 10 -0.80 -15.96 15.43
N GLY A 11 -1.84 -15.29 14.92
CA GLY A 11 -1.73 -14.29 13.87
C GLY A 11 -1.09 -12.98 14.34
N LEU A 12 -0.79 -12.12 13.38
CA LEU A 12 -0.22 -10.79 13.61
C LEU A 12 -1.28 -9.76 14.05
N GLY A 13 -2.57 -10.11 13.93
CA GLY A 13 -3.67 -9.20 14.22
C GLY A 13 -4.01 -8.31 13.03
N LYS A 14 -4.34 -7.04 13.32
CA LYS A 14 -4.67 -6.06 12.28
C LYS A 14 -3.45 -5.78 11.43
N LEU A 15 -3.56 -5.98 10.13
CA LEU A 15 -2.47 -5.72 9.21
C LEU A 15 -2.96 -5.24 7.84
N MET A 16 -2.08 -4.60 7.11
CA MET A 16 -2.25 -4.24 5.72
C MET A 16 -1.14 -4.89 4.90
N MET A 17 -1.44 -5.24 3.65
CA MET A 17 -0.45 -5.71 2.68
C MET A 17 -0.58 -4.86 1.43
N VAL A 18 0.54 -4.53 0.81
CA VAL A 18 0.60 -3.80 -0.45
C VAL A 18 1.50 -4.55 -1.42
N ASP A 19 0.96 -4.90 -2.58
CA ASP A 19 1.69 -5.54 -3.66
C ASP A 19 1.83 -4.58 -4.85
N VAL A 20 3.05 -4.11 -5.09
CA VAL A 20 3.34 -3.18 -6.18
C VAL A 20 3.89 -3.95 -7.37
N GLY A 21 3.04 -4.13 -8.36
CA GLY A 21 3.36 -4.81 -9.61
C GLY A 21 3.75 -3.88 -10.75
N GLY A 22 3.99 -4.46 -11.92
CA GLY A 22 4.30 -3.70 -13.15
C GLY A 22 3.11 -2.92 -13.70
N ALA A 23 1.91 -3.49 -13.64
CA ALA A 23 0.67 -2.92 -14.18
C ALA A 23 -0.26 -2.33 -13.11
N THR A 24 -0.28 -2.93 -11.90
CA THR A 24 -1.24 -2.59 -10.82
C THR A 24 -0.55 -2.50 -9.48
N THR A 25 -1.21 -1.82 -8.54
CA THR A 25 -0.92 -1.93 -7.11
C THR A 25 -2.15 -2.47 -6.39
N ASP A 26 -1.97 -3.55 -5.65
CA ASP A 26 -3.00 -4.17 -4.84
C ASP A 26 -2.84 -3.80 -3.38
N VAL A 27 -3.94 -3.45 -2.72
CA VAL A 27 -3.98 -3.16 -1.28
C VAL A 27 -4.95 -4.11 -0.60
N TYR A 28 -4.48 -4.75 0.45
CA TYR A 28 -5.26 -5.63 1.31
C TYR A 28 -5.27 -5.08 2.73
N SER A 29 -6.42 -5.09 3.39
CA SER A 29 -6.53 -4.76 4.81
C SER A 29 -7.32 -5.82 5.57
N PHE A 30 -6.82 -6.20 6.73
CA PHE A 30 -7.40 -7.21 7.62
C PHE A 30 -7.63 -6.59 9.00
N ASN A 31 -8.81 -6.02 9.18
CA ASN A 31 -9.25 -5.41 10.43
C ASN A 31 -10.76 -5.22 10.44
N GLU A 32 -11.35 -5.16 11.62
CA GLU A 32 -12.76 -4.78 11.77
C GLU A 32 -12.96 -3.32 11.34
N ASN A 33 -14.05 -3.06 10.61
CA ASN A 33 -14.43 -1.69 10.24
C ASN A 33 -15.12 -1.00 11.42
N LYS A 34 -14.34 -0.53 12.39
CA LYS A 34 -14.87 0.23 13.51
C LYS A 34 -15.20 1.66 13.10
N PRO A 35 -16.36 2.20 13.56
CA PRO A 35 -16.68 3.60 13.32
C PRO A 35 -15.60 4.52 13.90
N TYR A 36 -15.25 5.56 13.15
CA TYR A 36 -14.43 6.64 13.66
C TYR A 36 -15.14 7.33 14.83
N PRO A 37 -14.44 7.68 15.93
CA PRO A 37 -15.07 8.28 17.11
C PRO A 37 -15.94 9.49 16.77
N GLY A 38 -17.22 9.43 17.12
CA GLY A 38 -18.20 10.47 16.83
C GLY A 38 -18.87 10.41 15.45
N ALA A 39 -18.36 9.59 14.53
CA ALA A 39 -18.95 9.41 13.20
C ALA A 39 -19.96 8.26 13.15
N ARG A 40 -20.92 8.37 12.24
CA ARG A 40 -21.83 7.28 11.88
C ARG A 40 -21.40 6.64 10.58
N LEU A 41 -21.44 5.31 10.52
CA LEU A 41 -21.18 4.59 9.27
C LEU A 41 -22.26 4.95 8.23
N MET A 42 -21.82 5.27 7.03
CA MET A 42 -22.66 5.52 5.87
C MET A 42 -22.30 4.53 4.75
N GLY A 43 -23.36 4.00 4.09
CA GLY A 43 -23.18 3.02 3.04
C GLY A 43 -23.15 1.57 3.54
N VAL A 44 -22.54 0.70 2.74
CA VAL A 44 -22.43 -0.73 3.04
C VAL A 44 -21.27 -0.96 4.02
N SER A 45 -21.47 -1.87 4.98
CA SER A 45 -20.40 -2.26 5.90
C SER A 45 -19.24 -2.92 5.14
N GLU A 46 -18.04 -2.42 5.36
CA GLU A 46 -16.84 -2.98 4.77
C GLU A 46 -16.44 -4.31 5.45
N PRO A 47 -15.98 -5.31 4.69
CA PRO A 47 -15.61 -6.61 5.23
C PRO A 47 -14.33 -6.54 6.06
N TYR A 48 -14.11 -7.55 6.93
CA TYR A 48 -12.85 -7.72 7.69
C TYR A 48 -11.64 -7.78 6.76
N ALA A 49 -11.70 -8.64 5.72
CA ALA A 49 -10.70 -8.72 4.66
C ALA A 49 -11.21 -7.95 3.43
N LYS A 50 -10.56 -6.82 3.13
CA LYS A 50 -10.85 -6.02 1.93
C LYS A 50 -9.64 -6.04 1.00
N ARG A 51 -9.88 -6.12 -0.30
CA ARG A 51 -8.89 -5.93 -1.36
C ARG A 51 -9.35 -4.85 -2.32
N THR A 52 -8.45 -3.97 -2.73
CA THR A 52 -8.61 -3.09 -3.89
C THR A 52 -7.45 -3.28 -4.85
N VAL A 53 -7.70 -3.04 -6.12
CA VAL A 53 -6.71 -3.13 -7.20
C VAL A 53 -6.72 -1.81 -7.94
N GLU A 54 -5.60 -1.10 -7.87
CA GLU A 54 -5.41 0.17 -8.59
C GLU A 54 -4.71 -0.11 -9.92
N GLY A 55 -5.51 -0.16 -10.99
CA GLY A 55 -5.02 -0.48 -12.34
C GLY A 55 -4.17 0.61 -12.99
N ASP A 56 -4.18 1.80 -12.40
CA ASP A 56 -3.43 2.98 -12.84
C ASP A 56 -2.17 3.26 -12.00
N MET A 57 -1.85 2.38 -11.03
CA MET A 57 -0.72 2.55 -10.09
C MET A 57 0.34 1.46 -10.25
N GLY A 58 0.71 1.13 -11.48
CA GLY A 58 1.76 0.12 -11.75
C GLY A 58 3.10 0.76 -12.13
N MET A 59 4.19 0.05 -11.80
CA MET A 59 5.57 0.52 -11.94
C MET A 59 6.11 0.51 -13.39
N ARG A 60 5.41 -0.11 -14.32
CA ARG A 60 5.82 -0.25 -15.73
C ARG A 60 4.72 0.26 -16.65
N GLU A 61 3.77 -0.57 -17.00
CA GLU A 61 2.72 -0.25 -17.97
C GLU A 61 1.89 0.98 -17.56
N SER A 62 1.60 1.14 -16.28
CA SER A 62 0.77 2.23 -15.72
C SER A 62 1.59 3.37 -15.12
N SER A 63 2.93 3.38 -15.22
CA SER A 63 3.77 4.42 -14.57
C SER A 63 3.49 5.83 -15.08
N ILE A 64 2.99 5.98 -16.31
CA ILE A 64 2.51 7.28 -16.83
C ILE A 64 1.32 7.83 -16.02
N CYS A 65 0.50 6.96 -15.44
CA CYS A 65 -0.63 7.39 -14.62
C CYS A 65 -0.15 7.93 -13.28
N ILE A 66 0.90 7.33 -12.70
CA ILE A 66 1.55 7.88 -11.49
C ILE A 66 2.10 9.28 -11.78
N LEU A 67 2.79 9.46 -12.92
CA LEU A 67 3.30 10.76 -13.36
C LEU A 67 2.17 11.79 -13.50
N ARG A 68 1.04 11.42 -14.08
CA ARG A 68 -0.13 12.30 -14.25
C ARG A 68 -0.81 12.66 -12.93
N GLU A 69 -0.92 11.70 -12.00
CA GLU A 69 -1.56 11.88 -10.69
C GLU A 69 -0.74 12.78 -9.78
N VAL A 70 0.59 12.57 -9.74
CA VAL A 70 1.50 13.24 -8.79
C VAL A 70 2.13 14.50 -9.39
N GLY A 71 2.43 14.49 -10.67
CA GLY A 71 3.15 15.53 -11.39
C GLY A 71 4.67 15.36 -11.38
N ASP A 72 5.29 15.77 -12.48
CA ASP A 72 6.72 15.68 -12.76
C ASP A 72 7.59 16.35 -11.69
N LYS A 73 7.22 17.57 -11.27
CA LYS A 73 7.97 18.35 -10.28
C LYS A 73 7.95 17.73 -8.88
N ALA A 74 6.81 17.17 -8.48
CA ALA A 74 6.70 16.52 -7.18
C ALA A 74 7.51 15.23 -7.14
N LEU A 75 7.44 14.41 -8.18
CA LEU A 75 8.26 13.21 -8.35
C LEU A 75 9.75 13.55 -8.41
N ALA A 76 10.13 14.58 -9.18
CA ALA A 76 11.51 15.03 -9.28
C ALA A 76 12.08 15.46 -7.93
N SER A 77 11.31 16.24 -7.17
CA SER A 77 11.68 16.65 -5.82
C SER A 77 11.83 15.45 -4.87
N GLY A 78 10.92 14.48 -4.93
CA GLY A 78 10.96 13.27 -4.10
C GLY A 78 12.13 12.36 -4.43
N ALA A 79 12.45 12.18 -5.71
CA ALA A 79 13.57 11.36 -6.17
C ALA A 79 14.93 12.10 -6.13
N GLY A 80 14.95 13.43 -5.96
CA GLY A 80 16.16 14.24 -6.02
C GLY A 80 16.83 14.23 -7.39
N VAL A 81 16.01 14.31 -8.44
CA VAL A 81 16.43 14.36 -9.86
C VAL A 81 15.71 15.51 -10.58
N THR A 82 15.95 15.69 -11.87
CA THR A 82 15.22 16.71 -12.66
C THR A 82 13.87 16.19 -13.17
N ALA A 83 12.97 17.10 -13.56
CA ALA A 83 11.68 16.72 -14.15
C ALA A 83 11.88 15.95 -15.48
N GLU A 84 12.86 16.36 -16.29
CA GLU A 84 13.22 15.68 -17.53
C GLU A 84 13.69 14.23 -17.28
N GLN A 85 14.46 14.01 -16.20
CA GLN A 85 14.88 12.65 -15.81
C GLN A 85 13.68 11.79 -15.38
N ILE A 86 12.70 12.37 -14.68
CA ILE A 86 11.44 11.67 -14.35
C ILE A 86 10.68 11.27 -15.60
N GLU A 87 10.47 12.20 -16.54
CA GLU A 87 9.76 11.92 -17.80
C GLU A 87 10.45 10.83 -18.61
N GLN A 88 11.77 10.92 -18.76
CA GLN A 88 12.58 9.91 -19.46
C GLN A 88 12.54 8.56 -18.74
N GLY A 89 12.67 8.56 -17.41
CA GLY A 89 12.62 7.35 -16.60
C GLY A 89 11.28 6.64 -16.69
N VAL A 90 10.16 7.38 -16.65
CA VAL A 90 8.82 6.86 -16.86
C VAL A 90 8.66 6.29 -18.27
N GLN A 91 9.11 7.03 -19.30
CA GLN A 91 9.05 6.57 -20.68
C GLN A 91 9.86 5.28 -20.91
N THR A 92 11.04 5.16 -20.30
CA THR A 92 11.86 3.94 -20.36
C THR A 92 11.12 2.74 -19.78
N ARG A 93 10.42 2.91 -18.63
CA ARG A 93 9.66 1.85 -17.95
C ARG A 93 8.47 1.37 -18.76
N ILE A 94 7.79 2.26 -19.44
CA ILE A 94 6.65 1.92 -20.32
C ILE A 94 7.12 1.15 -21.56
N THR A 95 8.20 1.59 -22.17
CA THR A 95 8.69 1.00 -23.42
C THR A 95 9.46 -0.31 -23.21
N THR A 96 10.02 -0.48 -22.00
CA THR A 96 10.84 -1.65 -21.64
C THR A 96 10.39 -2.19 -20.30
N THR A 97 9.32 -2.98 -20.30
CA THR A 97 8.70 -3.49 -19.06
C THR A 97 9.64 -4.36 -18.20
N GLY A 98 10.66 -4.96 -18.82
CA GLY A 98 11.74 -5.70 -18.13
C GLY A 98 12.91 -4.83 -17.65
N TYR A 99 12.81 -3.49 -17.77
CA TYR A 99 13.85 -2.58 -17.31
C TYR A 99 14.11 -2.72 -15.80
N LEU A 100 15.39 -2.84 -15.44
CA LEU A 100 15.87 -2.80 -14.06
C LEU A 100 16.79 -1.57 -13.90
N PRO A 101 16.58 -0.76 -12.85
CA PRO A 101 17.38 0.42 -12.63
C PRO A 101 18.83 0.05 -12.27
N ASP A 102 19.79 0.55 -13.04
CA ASP A 102 21.22 0.24 -12.94
C ASP A 102 22.06 1.43 -12.42
N THR A 103 21.44 2.61 -12.30
CA THR A 103 22.08 3.80 -11.74
C THR A 103 21.40 4.25 -10.45
N PRO A 104 22.11 4.98 -9.56
CA PRO A 104 21.51 5.53 -8.34
C PRO A 104 20.30 6.43 -8.60
N ASP A 105 20.32 7.22 -9.68
CA ASP A 105 19.21 8.10 -10.05
C ASP A 105 18.00 7.28 -10.45
N GLU A 106 18.16 6.25 -11.26
CA GLU A 106 17.08 5.37 -11.70
C GLU A 106 16.49 4.55 -10.51
N GLN A 107 17.33 4.17 -9.54
CA GLN A 107 16.87 3.52 -8.31
C GLN A 107 16.03 4.46 -7.46
N ARG A 108 16.40 5.75 -7.35
CA ARG A 108 15.61 6.76 -6.65
C ARG A 108 14.29 7.06 -7.37
N ILE A 109 14.28 7.03 -8.71
CA ILE A 109 13.06 7.16 -9.51
C ILE A 109 12.12 5.97 -9.23
N ASP A 110 12.61 4.71 -9.25
CA ASP A 110 11.79 3.54 -8.91
C ASP A 110 11.24 3.63 -7.47
N GLN A 111 12.07 4.03 -6.52
CA GLN A 111 11.66 4.18 -5.13
C GLN A 111 10.57 5.25 -4.95
N GLU A 112 10.72 6.40 -5.61
CA GLU A 112 9.72 7.47 -5.54
C GLU A 112 8.42 7.08 -6.22
N LEU A 113 8.46 6.51 -7.42
CA LEU A 113 7.27 6.01 -8.12
C LEU A 113 6.53 4.96 -7.29
N ALA A 114 7.25 3.98 -6.71
CA ALA A 114 6.67 2.96 -5.84
C ALA A 114 6.04 3.57 -4.58
N GLY A 115 6.74 4.51 -3.95
CA GLY A 115 6.21 5.21 -2.78
C GLY A 115 4.93 5.98 -3.08
N GLN A 116 4.84 6.65 -4.23
CA GLN A 116 3.63 7.34 -4.65
C GLN A 116 2.51 6.36 -5.01
N ALA A 117 2.81 5.27 -5.73
CA ALA A 117 1.84 4.23 -6.02
C ALA A 117 1.22 3.66 -4.74
N VAL A 118 2.05 3.31 -3.74
CA VAL A 118 1.60 2.85 -2.42
C VAL A 118 0.75 3.92 -1.73
N GLY A 119 1.23 5.16 -1.68
CA GLY A 119 0.55 6.25 -0.97
C GLY A 119 -0.83 6.57 -1.55
N VAL A 120 -0.96 6.62 -2.88
CA VAL A 120 -2.24 6.87 -3.58
C VAL A 120 -3.18 5.67 -3.40
N SER A 121 -2.68 4.45 -3.62
CA SER A 121 -3.49 3.24 -3.54
C SER A 121 -4.07 3.03 -2.13
N VAL A 122 -3.30 3.26 -1.08
CA VAL A 122 -3.78 3.12 0.31
C VAL A 122 -4.83 4.18 0.64
N ARG A 123 -4.70 5.41 0.15
CA ARG A 123 -5.72 6.45 0.36
C ARG A 123 -7.03 6.14 -0.35
N ARG A 124 -6.98 5.58 -1.56
CA ARG A 124 -8.17 5.11 -2.29
C ARG A 124 -8.80 3.87 -1.64
N HIS A 125 -8.00 3.01 -1.00
CA HIS A 125 -8.45 1.84 -0.26
C HIS A 125 -9.16 2.20 1.04
N ALA A 126 -8.66 3.21 1.75
CA ALA A 126 -9.19 3.67 3.02
C ALA A 126 -10.53 4.42 2.86
N GLY A 127 -11.25 4.51 3.96
CA GLY A 127 -12.38 5.41 4.10
C GLY A 127 -11.96 6.82 4.55
N HIS A 128 -12.96 7.67 4.66
CA HIS A 128 -12.80 9.03 5.14
C HIS A 128 -14.01 9.47 5.97
N VAL A 129 -13.84 10.58 6.71
CA VAL A 129 -14.92 11.24 7.47
C VAL A 129 -15.46 12.40 6.66
N GLU A 130 -16.76 12.42 6.44
CA GLU A 130 -17.49 13.54 5.85
C GLU A 130 -18.17 14.38 6.93
N HIS A 131 -18.01 15.69 6.84
CA HIS A 131 -18.64 16.66 7.72
C HIS A 131 -19.87 17.27 7.05
N VAL A 132 -21.06 16.94 7.56
CA VAL A 132 -22.33 17.47 7.05
C VAL A 132 -22.84 18.56 8.00
N TRP A 133 -22.91 19.79 7.49
CA TRP A 133 -23.42 20.96 8.21
C TRP A 133 -24.93 21.11 7.98
N THR A 134 -25.71 20.69 8.97
CA THR A 134 -27.16 20.89 9.03
C THR A 134 -27.52 21.65 10.33
N THR A 135 -28.66 21.40 10.94
CA THR A 135 -29.00 21.88 12.30
C THR A 135 -28.12 21.26 13.39
N GLY A 136 -26.80 21.31 13.22
CA GLY A 136 -25.73 20.71 14.03
C GLY A 136 -24.74 19.98 13.13
N SER A 137 -23.46 19.95 13.53
CA SER A 137 -22.42 19.21 12.82
C SER A 137 -22.65 17.69 13.01
N LYS A 138 -22.69 16.96 11.91
CA LYS A 138 -22.72 15.49 11.90
C LYS A 138 -21.54 14.96 11.12
N GLN A 139 -20.91 13.92 11.65
CA GLN A 139 -19.80 13.22 11.00
C GLN A 139 -20.29 11.86 10.50
N TYR A 140 -19.91 11.55 9.26
CA TYR A 140 -20.20 10.28 8.63
C TYR A 140 -18.90 9.66 8.15
N GLN A 141 -18.72 8.39 8.47
CA GLN A 141 -17.63 7.58 7.91
C GLN A 141 -18.12 6.91 6.64
N VAL A 142 -17.40 7.14 5.55
CA VAL A 142 -17.58 6.47 4.26
C VAL A 142 -16.38 5.56 4.02
N GLY A 143 -16.62 4.28 3.73
CA GLY A 143 -15.58 3.29 3.48
C GLY A 143 -14.92 2.73 4.76
N LYS A 144 -13.77 2.07 4.58
CA LYS A 144 -13.12 1.29 5.64
C LYS A 144 -12.17 2.13 6.49
N ASN A 145 -12.35 2.06 7.80
CA ASN A 145 -11.40 2.65 8.73
C ASN A 145 -10.22 1.71 8.97
N ILE A 146 -9.03 2.10 8.49
CA ILE A 146 -7.77 1.38 8.68
C ILE A 146 -6.79 2.14 9.57
N SER A 147 -7.24 3.21 10.25
CA SER A 147 -6.37 4.06 11.08
C SER A 147 -5.73 3.34 12.27
N GLU A 148 -6.32 2.23 12.72
CA GLU A 148 -5.79 1.39 13.80
C GLU A 148 -4.87 0.24 13.33
N VAL A 149 -4.60 0.15 12.02
CA VAL A 149 -3.65 -0.84 11.48
C VAL A 149 -2.23 -0.35 11.78
N SER A 150 -1.43 -1.18 12.44
CA SER A 150 -0.04 -0.85 12.79
C SER A 150 1.01 -1.61 11.98
N GLU A 151 0.61 -2.71 11.34
CA GLU A 151 1.52 -3.58 10.58
C GLU A 151 1.26 -3.44 9.08
N ILE A 152 2.31 -3.19 8.30
CA ILE A 152 2.25 -3.22 6.84
C ILE A 152 3.29 -4.17 6.28
N ILE A 153 2.88 -5.00 5.32
CA ILE A 153 3.77 -5.93 4.62
C ILE A 153 3.82 -5.56 3.15
N GLY A 154 5.01 -5.22 2.68
CA GLY A 154 5.28 -4.93 1.28
C GLY A 154 5.58 -6.20 0.50
N ILE A 155 4.97 -6.30 -0.68
CA ILE A 155 5.14 -7.36 -1.66
C ILE A 155 5.47 -6.69 -3.00
N GLY A 156 6.00 -7.45 -3.92
CA GLY A 156 6.36 -6.95 -5.25
C GLY A 156 7.84 -6.63 -5.39
N GLY A 157 8.34 -6.89 -6.59
CA GLY A 157 9.78 -6.85 -6.87
C GLY A 157 10.44 -5.51 -6.58
N VAL A 158 9.75 -4.39 -6.81
CA VAL A 158 10.27 -3.05 -6.54
C VAL A 158 10.45 -2.80 -5.04
N ILE A 159 9.54 -3.29 -4.20
CA ILE A 159 9.64 -3.14 -2.74
C ILE A 159 10.74 -4.05 -2.20
N VAL A 160 10.67 -5.36 -2.54
CA VAL A 160 11.59 -6.37 -2.01
C VAL A 160 13.05 -6.10 -2.38
N ASN A 161 13.29 -5.56 -3.57
CA ASN A 161 14.63 -5.23 -4.07
C ASN A 161 15.03 -3.76 -3.86
N SER A 162 14.19 -2.95 -3.21
CA SER A 162 14.53 -1.56 -2.88
C SER A 162 15.66 -1.50 -1.85
N PRO A 163 16.59 -0.52 -1.97
CA PRO A 163 17.55 -0.22 -0.91
C PRO A 163 16.88 0.22 0.41
N ASP A 164 15.70 0.83 0.33
CA ASP A 164 14.92 1.28 1.49
C ASP A 164 13.42 0.99 1.28
N PRO A 165 13.00 -0.27 1.49
CA PRO A 165 11.59 -0.65 1.36
C PRO A 165 10.70 0.03 2.42
N ALA A 166 11.26 0.35 3.60
CA ALA A 166 10.51 1.03 4.64
C ALA A 166 10.06 2.43 4.21
N ALA A 167 10.92 3.20 3.53
CA ALA A 167 10.56 4.52 3.01
C ALA A 167 9.41 4.45 1.98
N ILE A 168 9.36 3.40 1.15
CA ILE A 168 8.24 3.16 0.23
C ILE A 168 6.94 2.92 1.02
N LEU A 169 6.98 2.02 2.00
CA LEU A 169 5.80 1.61 2.78
C LEU A 169 5.30 2.70 3.71
N GLN A 170 6.17 3.55 4.26
CA GLN A 170 5.79 4.69 5.10
C GLN A 170 4.94 5.74 4.36
N ARG A 171 4.91 5.73 3.02
CA ARG A 171 3.98 6.56 2.24
C ARG A 171 2.51 6.20 2.47
N SER A 172 2.23 5.04 3.05
CA SER A 172 0.88 4.62 3.50
C SER A 172 0.40 5.35 4.75
N ALA A 173 1.31 5.93 5.54
CA ALA A 173 0.95 6.66 6.75
C ALA A 173 0.46 8.08 6.46
N LEU A 174 -0.25 8.65 7.43
CA LEU A 174 -0.73 10.03 7.38
C LEU A 174 0.47 10.99 7.37
N ARG A 175 0.49 11.92 6.43
CA ARG A 175 1.56 12.90 6.28
C ARG A 175 1.30 14.12 7.15
N ALA A 176 2.36 14.82 7.53
CA ALA A 176 2.23 16.10 8.23
C ALA A 176 1.43 17.10 7.38
N GLY A 177 0.38 17.67 7.96
CA GLY A 177 -0.51 18.64 7.29
C GLY A 177 -1.62 17.99 6.43
N GLU A 178 -1.67 16.66 6.33
CA GLU A 178 -2.80 15.95 5.72
C GLU A 178 -4.01 15.92 6.67
N SER A 179 -5.23 15.94 6.10
CA SER A 179 -6.45 15.89 6.91
C SER A 179 -6.56 14.56 7.67
N GLU A 180 -6.86 14.64 8.95
CA GLU A 180 -7.17 13.47 9.79
C GLU A 180 -8.49 12.79 9.41
N ASP A 181 -9.27 13.41 8.53
CA ASP A 181 -10.49 12.81 7.98
C ASP A 181 -10.19 11.60 7.08
N VAL A 182 -8.97 11.47 6.57
CA VAL A 182 -8.52 10.24 5.86
C VAL A 182 -8.18 9.17 6.88
N LEU A 183 -8.90 8.04 6.84
CA LEU A 183 -8.85 7.01 7.88
C LEU A 183 -7.71 6.00 7.65
N ILE A 184 -6.48 6.51 7.55
CA ILE A 184 -5.23 5.76 7.40
C ILE A 184 -4.38 5.80 8.68
N PRO A 185 -3.42 4.86 8.85
CA PRO A 185 -2.53 4.85 10.01
C PRO A 185 -1.67 6.10 10.13
N ARG A 186 -1.31 6.49 11.35
CA ARG A 186 -0.31 7.55 11.62
C ARG A 186 1.10 6.99 11.64
N GLU A 187 1.25 5.78 12.15
CA GLU A 187 2.53 5.09 12.31
C GLU A 187 2.38 3.64 11.85
N LEU A 188 3.41 3.11 11.21
CA LEU A 188 3.42 1.77 10.66
C LEU A 188 4.75 1.07 10.95
N ASN A 189 4.65 -0.18 11.38
CA ASN A 189 5.76 -1.13 11.39
C ASN A 189 5.83 -1.77 10.00
N ALA A 190 6.87 -1.44 9.24
CA ALA A 190 7.03 -1.90 7.88
C ALA A 190 7.80 -3.23 7.82
N HIS A 191 7.24 -4.18 7.14
CA HIS A 191 7.82 -5.48 6.84
C HIS A 191 7.79 -5.76 5.35
N ILE A 192 8.56 -6.73 4.88
CA ILE A 192 8.54 -7.20 3.50
C ILE A 192 8.42 -8.72 3.44
N ASP A 193 7.81 -9.23 2.38
CA ASP A 193 7.90 -10.65 1.97
C ASP A 193 9.24 -10.86 1.26
N ARG A 194 10.30 -11.01 2.05
CA ARG A 194 11.66 -11.02 1.55
C ARG A 194 11.95 -12.15 0.56
N ASP A 195 11.42 -13.32 0.83
CA ASP A 195 11.69 -14.53 0.04
C ASP A 195 10.66 -14.69 -1.09
N TYR A 196 9.74 -13.73 -1.25
CA TYR A 196 8.71 -13.69 -2.29
C TYR A 196 7.83 -14.95 -2.30
N VAL A 197 7.43 -15.44 -1.12
CA VAL A 197 6.74 -16.72 -0.96
C VAL A 197 5.25 -16.60 -0.64
N PHE A 198 4.72 -15.40 -0.37
CA PHE A 198 3.34 -15.26 0.07
C PHE A 198 2.32 -15.82 -0.93
N TYR A 199 2.57 -15.65 -2.23
CA TYR A 199 1.68 -16.21 -3.26
C TYR A 199 1.65 -17.76 -3.20
N ALA A 200 2.81 -18.39 -3.02
CA ALA A 200 2.92 -19.86 -2.93
C ALA A 200 2.35 -20.38 -1.61
N ALA A 201 2.63 -19.69 -0.51
CA ALA A 201 2.05 -20.01 0.80
C ALA A 201 0.53 -19.85 0.81
N GLY A 202 -0.01 -18.84 0.09
CA GLY A 202 -1.44 -18.70 -0.09
C GLY A 202 -2.10 -19.89 -0.79
N LEU A 203 -1.45 -20.45 -1.80
CA LEU A 203 -1.91 -21.67 -2.48
C LEU A 203 -1.76 -22.92 -1.61
N LEU A 204 -0.71 -22.97 -0.77
CA LEU A 204 -0.47 -24.09 0.14
C LEU A 204 -1.48 -24.17 1.27
N ARG A 205 -2.07 -23.04 1.66
CA ARG A 205 -2.98 -22.92 2.81
C ARG A 205 -4.07 -23.99 2.84
N ASP A 206 -4.67 -24.29 1.70
CA ASP A 206 -5.81 -25.23 1.62
C ASP A 206 -5.37 -26.70 1.77
N TYR A 207 -4.08 -26.97 1.71
CA TYR A 207 -3.49 -28.31 1.85
C TYR A 207 -2.76 -28.49 3.18
N ASP A 208 -2.01 -27.47 3.60
CA ASP A 208 -1.22 -27.46 4.83
C ASP A 208 -1.11 -26.04 5.39
N GLU A 209 -2.09 -25.68 6.20
CA GLU A 209 -2.23 -24.34 6.78
C GLU A 209 -1.05 -23.98 7.69
N GLU A 210 -0.54 -24.95 8.46
CA GLU A 210 0.56 -24.72 9.40
C GLU A 210 1.88 -24.45 8.68
N THR A 211 2.18 -25.23 7.65
CA THR A 211 3.35 -24.99 6.81
C THR A 211 3.23 -23.66 6.05
N ALA A 212 2.06 -23.33 5.53
CA ALA A 212 1.81 -22.04 4.88
C ALA A 212 2.07 -20.88 5.83
N MET A 213 1.57 -20.96 7.06
CA MET A 213 1.79 -19.93 8.09
C MET A 213 3.26 -19.80 8.48
N ALA A 214 3.95 -20.92 8.65
CA ALA A 214 5.39 -20.95 8.98
C ALA A 214 6.24 -20.31 7.88
N LEU A 215 5.95 -20.62 6.61
CA LEU A 215 6.64 -20.03 5.45
C LEU A 215 6.43 -18.50 5.40
N MET A 216 5.18 -18.04 5.52
CA MET A 216 4.90 -16.59 5.52
C MET A 216 5.62 -15.88 6.64
N LYS A 217 5.58 -16.41 7.88
CA LYS A 217 6.29 -15.80 9.02
C LYS A 217 7.81 -15.79 8.86
N ALA A 218 8.38 -16.83 8.28
CA ALA A 218 9.82 -16.91 8.04
C ALA A 218 10.30 -15.88 7.00
N SER A 219 9.45 -15.51 6.03
CA SER A 219 9.76 -14.53 4.98
C SER A 219 9.61 -13.09 5.46
N ILE A 220 8.83 -12.83 6.52
CA ILE A 220 8.63 -11.47 7.06
C ILE A 220 9.92 -10.96 7.71
N ARG A 221 10.35 -9.80 7.29
CA ARG A 221 11.48 -9.05 7.89
C ARG A 221 11.23 -7.57 7.92
#